data_f59956e0fd9be68fadb6bbb19ef75cfd
#
_entry.id   f59956e0fd9be68fadb6bbb19ef75cfd
#
_cell.length_a   1.000
_cell.length_b   1.000
_cell.length_c   1.000
_cell.angle_alpha   90.00
_cell.angle_beta   90.00
_cell.angle_gamma   90.00
#
_symmetry.space_group_name_H-M   'P 1'
#
loop_
_entity.id
_entity.type
_entity.pdbx_description
1 polymer ?
#
loop_
_entity_poly.entity_id
_entity_poly.type
_entity_poly.pdbx_seq_one_letter_code
_entity_poly.pdbx_strand_id
1 'polypeptide(L)'
;MKYHSETQTWEYLHGDKRVTWNSSFPKNDFYLSDYGLAFFYSPYYTAEDDNLEVCVNGEHSIGWLVTLSYLQEKDEELISQHPEWLNKFASIGTPLLVSHIVQNEPEFLIFQGNECCLSDVDLPSCHVLVYRLSKAKKDDIVSFLPQLYDKGFYYINKLSDVVNESLFYKSSYADNLIKEEKKRRINLKKNVYSEELVKLIKNLYEKWLPYSYINAFSRYIYLYQVVEYFMEIAFEESLFANIKKYNNKNISKNDLRKHIQDDSEEKAKIEMVFNGVSSNDSVVIDFKQNVKRFLGIIGSDFNGTTIGEHVYKIRNILVHNMRLAIDYETELNDIVECLEKLIVLKLKNSISENFNKHIVICDISEKYRTNRKRMRKTYVQFKYDNG
;
A
#
# COMPACT_ATOMS: atom_id res chain seq x y z
N MET A 1 24.54 -13.59 -14.98
CA MET A 1 23.54 -14.22 -15.86
C MET A 1 23.97 -14.04 -17.29
N LYS A 2 23.96 -15.09 -18.10
CA LYS A 2 24.40 -15.08 -19.49
C LYS A 2 23.37 -15.81 -20.35
N TYR A 3 23.02 -15.24 -21.50
CA TYR A 3 22.12 -15.87 -22.46
C TYR A 3 22.88 -16.51 -23.59
N HIS A 4 22.56 -17.76 -23.92
CA HIS A 4 23.11 -18.54 -25.02
C HIS A 4 22.06 -18.61 -26.14
N SER A 5 22.30 -17.86 -27.22
CA SER A 5 21.32 -17.69 -28.31
C SER A 5 21.10 -18.99 -29.12
N GLU A 6 22.10 -19.85 -29.21
CA GLU A 6 22.02 -21.12 -29.96
C GLU A 6 21.10 -22.14 -29.29
N THR A 7 21.06 -22.14 -27.97
CA THR A 7 20.29 -23.08 -27.17
C THR A 7 19.03 -22.42 -26.54
N GLN A 8 18.82 -21.12 -26.76
CA GLN A 8 17.79 -20.31 -26.11
C GLN A 8 17.78 -20.43 -24.58
N THR A 9 18.97 -20.55 -23.99
CA THR A 9 19.15 -20.86 -22.57
C THR A 9 19.74 -19.67 -21.84
N TRP A 10 19.21 -19.38 -20.68
CA TRP A 10 19.82 -18.48 -19.70
C TRP A 10 20.70 -19.27 -18.75
N GLU A 11 21.92 -18.80 -18.51
CA GLU A 11 22.87 -19.36 -17.56
C GLU A 11 23.08 -18.42 -16.40
N TYR A 12 22.93 -18.94 -15.19
CA TYR A 12 23.24 -18.27 -13.95
C TYR A 12 24.20 -19.09 -13.12
N LEU A 13 25.19 -18.44 -12.50
CA LEU A 13 26.14 -19.10 -11.59
C LEU A 13 25.68 -18.84 -10.15
N HIS A 14 25.39 -19.91 -9.40
CA HIS A 14 25.10 -19.88 -7.98
C HIS A 14 26.17 -20.66 -7.23
N GLY A 15 27.15 -19.96 -6.66
CA GLY A 15 28.39 -20.60 -6.18
C GLY A 15 29.10 -21.31 -7.32
N ASP A 16 29.44 -22.60 -7.13
CA ASP A 16 30.09 -23.44 -8.14
C ASP A 16 29.08 -24.15 -9.07
N LYS A 17 27.78 -23.96 -8.85
CA LYS A 17 26.73 -24.60 -9.64
C LYS A 17 26.25 -23.71 -10.76
N ARG A 18 26.07 -24.34 -11.93
CA ARG A 18 25.50 -23.71 -13.10
C ARG A 18 23.99 -23.99 -13.12
N VAL A 19 23.18 -22.93 -13.09
CA VAL A 19 21.72 -23.01 -13.26
C VAL A 19 21.41 -22.62 -14.69
N THR A 20 20.81 -23.54 -15.44
CA THR A 20 20.38 -23.29 -16.82
C THR A 20 18.86 -23.25 -16.88
N TRP A 21 18.35 -22.30 -17.64
CA TRP A 21 16.91 -22.11 -17.84
C TRP A 21 16.63 -21.98 -19.33
N ASN A 22 15.78 -22.86 -19.86
CA ASN A 22 15.29 -22.77 -21.23
C ASN A 22 14.15 -21.74 -21.27
N SER A 23 14.30 -20.71 -22.09
CA SER A 23 13.28 -19.71 -22.29
C SER A 23 12.53 -20.02 -23.58
N SER A 24 11.23 -20.27 -23.46
CA SER A 24 10.34 -20.40 -24.62
C SER A 24 9.99 -19.03 -25.23
N PHE A 25 10.29 -17.95 -24.52
CA PHE A 25 10.07 -16.59 -25.01
C PHE A 25 11.25 -16.09 -25.85
N PRO A 26 11.00 -15.42 -26.97
CA PRO A 26 12.06 -14.90 -27.83
C PRO A 26 12.93 -13.89 -27.08
N LYS A 27 14.25 -13.95 -27.31
CA LYS A 27 15.17 -12.94 -26.78
C LYS A 27 14.80 -11.57 -27.35
N ASN A 28 14.61 -10.63 -26.45
CA ASN A 28 14.49 -9.21 -26.79
C ASN A 28 15.76 -8.48 -26.37
N ASP A 29 16.15 -7.43 -27.12
CA ASP A 29 17.34 -6.60 -26.85
C ASP A 29 17.13 -5.64 -25.66
N PHE A 30 16.63 -6.19 -24.54
CA PHE A 30 16.42 -5.42 -23.33
C PHE A 30 17.54 -5.67 -22.33
N TYR A 31 17.93 -4.59 -21.66
CA TYR A 31 18.78 -4.70 -20.48
C TYR A 31 17.91 -5.08 -19.29
N LEU A 32 18.13 -6.26 -18.71
CA LEU A 32 17.38 -6.72 -17.52
C LEU A 32 17.50 -5.74 -16.35
N SER A 33 18.64 -5.01 -16.29
CA SER A 33 18.87 -3.94 -15.31
C SER A 33 17.87 -2.77 -15.37
N ASP A 34 17.11 -2.65 -16.46
CA ASP A 34 16.11 -1.59 -16.62
C ASP A 34 14.74 -1.95 -16.03
N TYR A 35 14.61 -3.16 -15.50
CA TYR A 35 13.36 -3.70 -15.00
C TYR A 35 13.48 -4.20 -13.56
N GLY A 36 12.37 -4.13 -12.82
CA GLY A 36 12.21 -4.68 -11.49
C GLY A 36 11.05 -5.65 -11.41
N LEU A 37 11.06 -6.46 -10.35
CA LEU A 37 9.96 -7.38 -10.01
C LEU A 37 9.35 -7.03 -8.67
N ALA A 38 8.04 -7.28 -8.56
CA ALA A 38 7.32 -7.33 -7.30
C ALA A 38 6.28 -8.46 -7.39
N PHE A 39 6.09 -9.20 -6.30
CA PHE A 39 5.23 -10.36 -6.25
C PHE A 39 3.93 -10.04 -5.53
N PHE A 40 2.83 -10.59 -6.06
CA PHE A 40 1.50 -10.39 -5.51
C PHE A 40 0.74 -11.71 -5.50
N TYR A 41 0.01 -11.95 -4.44
CA TYR A 41 -1.03 -12.96 -4.38
C TYR A 41 -2.38 -12.32 -4.69
N SER A 42 -3.19 -13.00 -5.50
CA SER A 42 -4.59 -12.60 -5.70
C SER A 42 -5.50 -13.83 -5.76
N PRO A 43 -6.41 -13.98 -4.80
CA PRO A 43 -7.39 -15.07 -4.82
C PRO A 43 -8.49 -14.88 -5.86
N TYR A 44 -8.51 -13.74 -6.56
CA TYR A 44 -9.59 -13.33 -7.45
C TYR A 44 -9.21 -13.42 -8.93
N TYR A 45 -7.91 -13.40 -9.22
CA TYR A 45 -7.37 -13.47 -10.57
C TYR A 45 -6.55 -14.76 -10.66
N THR A 46 -7.19 -15.83 -11.14
CA THR A 46 -6.58 -17.17 -11.17
C THR A 46 -6.52 -17.76 -12.57
N ALA A 47 -7.13 -17.07 -13.55
CA ALA A 47 -7.12 -17.53 -14.93
C ALA A 47 -5.84 -17.10 -15.65
N GLU A 48 -5.40 -17.91 -16.61
CA GLU A 48 -4.20 -17.61 -17.44
C GLU A 48 -4.32 -16.28 -18.20
N ASP A 49 -5.55 -15.84 -18.50
CA ASP A 49 -5.84 -14.57 -19.16
C ASP A 49 -5.84 -13.35 -18.24
N ASP A 50 -5.61 -13.52 -16.94
CA ASP A 50 -5.65 -12.44 -15.94
C ASP A 50 -4.33 -11.62 -15.90
N ASN A 51 -3.81 -11.30 -17.09
CA ASN A 51 -2.64 -10.43 -17.24
C ASN A 51 -3.07 -8.99 -17.38
N LEU A 52 -2.59 -8.11 -16.49
CA LEU A 52 -3.09 -6.76 -16.35
C LEU A 52 -2.01 -5.70 -16.58
N GLU A 53 -2.29 -4.74 -17.46
CA GLU A 53 -1.44 -3.55 -17.59
C GLU A 53 -1.57 -2.66 -16.37
N VAL A 54 -0.45 -2.26 -15.79
CA VAL A 54 -0.42 -1.31 -14.67
C VAL A 54 -0.02 0.07 -15.20
N CYS A 55 -0.96 1.00 -15.09
CA CYS A 55 -0.79 2.38 -15.52
C CYS A 55 -0.82 3.32 -14.34
N VAL A 56 -0.11 4.44 -14.47
CA VAL A 56 -0.12 5.52 -13.48
C VAL A 56 -0.75 6.76 -14.11
N ASN A 57 -1.69 7.37 -13.38
CA ASN A 57 -2.48 8.53 -13.81
C ASN A 57 -3.22 8.34 -15.15
N GLY A 58 -3.53 7.09 -15.49
CA GLY A 58 -4.27 6.73 -16.71
C GLY A 58 -3.48 6.83 -18.01
N GLU A 59 -2.29 7.40 -18.01
CA GLU A 59 -1.54 7.74 -19.23
C GLU A 59 -0.23 6.95 -19.41
N HIS A 60 0.41 6.56 -18.32
CA HIS A 60 1.73 5.95 -18.36
C HIS A 60 1.72 4.51 -17.87
N SER A 61 1.92 3.56 -18.78
CA SER A 61 2.21 2.17 -18.42
C SER A 61 3.55 2.09 -17.70
N ILE A 62 3.53 1.58 -16.48
CA ILE A 62 4.75 1.30 -15.72
C ILE A 62 5.21 -0.14 -15.87
N GLY A 63 4.29 -1.06 -16.15
CA GLY A 63 4.57 -2.49 -16.26
C GLY A 63 3.31 -3.32 -16.39
N TRP A 64 3.48 -4.62 -16.15
CA TRP A 64 2.42 -5.61 -16.29
C TRP A 64 2.44 -6.58 -15.10
N LEU A 65 1.27 -6.84 -14.57
CA LEU A 65 1.02 -7.98 -13.68
C LEU A 65 0.79 -9.20 -14.58
N VAL A 66 1.68 -10.15 -14.50
CA VAL A 66 1.66 -11.39 -15.30
C VAL A 66 1.52 -12.56 -14.33
N THR A 67 0.68 -13.53 -14.63
CA THR A 67 0.56 -14.73 -13.79
C THR A 67 1.87 -15.49 -13.75
N LEU A 68 2.22 -16.07 -12.62
CA LEU A 68 3.45 -16.84 -12.48
C LEU A 68 3.45 -18.05 -13.42
N SER A 69 2.30 -18.71 -13.58
CA SER A 69 2.10 -19.82 -14.52
C SER A 69 2.48 -19.41 -15.94
N TYR A 70 2.07 -18.24 -16.40
CA TYR A 70 2.40 -17.76 -17.73
C TYR A 70 3.92 -17.51 -17.91
N LEU A 71 4.62 -17.04 -16.88
CA LEU A 71 6.08 -16.87 -16.95
C LEU A 71 6.84 -18.20 -17.01
N GLN A 72 6.18 -19.29 -16.62
CA GLN A 72 6.72 -20.66 -16.66
C GLN A 72 6.26 -21.45 -17.89
N GLU A 73 5.41 -20.84 -18.75
CA GLU A 73 4.86 -21.52 -19.93
C GLU A 73 5.99 -21.96 -20.88
N LYS A 74 5.91 -23.21 -21.30
CA LYS A 74 6.88 -23.85 -22.19
C LYS A 74 6.29 -24.20 -23.56
N ASP A 75 4.96 -24.15 -23.68
CA ASP A 75 4.29 -24.48 -24.92
C ASP A 75 4.30 -23.27 -25.87
N GLU A 76 5.07 -23.37 -26.95
CA GLU A 76 5.20 -22.34 -27.97
C GLU A 76 3.88 -22.06 -28.69
N GLU A 77 2.99 -23.03 -28.81
CA GLU A 77 1.70 -22.85 -29.44
C GLU A 77 0.78 -22.00 -28.57
N LEU A 78 0.73 -22.25 -27.26
CA LEU A 78 0.02 -21.41 -26.29
C LEU A 78 0.59 -20.00 -26.24
N ILE A 79 1.92 -19.87 -26.19
CA ILE A 79 2.59 -18.57 -26.22
C ILE A 79 2.23 -17.78 -27.49
N SER A 80 2.13 -18.45 -28.65
CA SER A 80 1.80 -17.79 -29.92
C SER A 80 0.36 -17.24 -29.98
N GLN A 81 -0.53 -17.77 -29.16
CA GLN A 81 -1.93 -17.32 -29.07
C GLN A 81 -2.08 -16.03 -28.26
N HIS A 82 -1.08 -15.69 -27.44
CA HIS A 82 -1.10 -14.47 -26.62
C HIS A 82 -0.59 -13.24 -27.40
N PRO A 83 -1.00 -12.03 -27.01
CA PRO A 83 -0.55 -10.79 -27.66
C PRO A 83 0.98 -10.62 -27.57
N GLU A 84 1.60 -10.10 -28.63
CA GLU A 84 3.05 -9.86 -28.71
C GLU A 84 3.61 -9.05 -27.54
N TRP A 85 2.86 -8.06 -27.06
CA TRP A 85 3.28 -7.25 -25.91
C TRP A 85 3.41 -8.07 -24.61
N LEU A 86 2.54 -9.07 -24.41
CA LEU A 86 2.60 -9.94 -23.23
C LEU A 86 3.84 -10.84 -23.33
N ASN A 87 4.08 -11.46 -24.49
CA ASN A 87 5.26 -12.26 -24.76
C ASN A 87 6.56 -11.46 -24.50
N LYS A 88 6.55 -10.18 -24.88
CA LYS A 88 7.66 -9.26 -24.64
C LYS A 88 7.92 -9.06 -23.15
N PHE A 89 6.88 -8.85 -22.33
CA PHE A 89 7.06 -8.71 -20.88
C PHE A 89 7.42 -10.03 -20.21
N ALA A 90 6.89 -11.15 -20.67
CA ALA A 90 7.25 -12.46 -20.19
C ALA A 90 8.74 -12.79 -20.48
N SER A 91 9.23 -12.44 -21.66
CA SER A 91 10.64 -12.62 -22.02
C SER A 91 11.62 -11.83 -21.13
N ILE A 92 11.15 -10.76 -20.49
CA ILE A 92 11.91 -10.00 -19.50
C ILE A 92 11.67 -10.57 -18.09
N GLY A 93 10.42 -10.89 -17.77
CA GLY A 93 10.01 -11.35 -16.46
C GLY A 93 10.62 -12.70 -16.08
N THR A 94 10.65 -13.66 -17.02
CA THR A 94 11.18 -15.00 -16.76
C THR A 94 12.64 -15.00 -16.30
N PRO A 95 13.61 -14.38 -16.98
CA PRO A 95 14.98 -14.36 -16.51
C PRO A 95 15.16 -13.58 -15.20
N LEU A 96 14.38 -12.53 -14.96
CA LEU A 96 14.40 -11.82 -13.69
C LEU A 96 13.84 -12.69 -12.56
N LEU A 97 12.76 -13.43 -12.81
CA LEU A 97 12.19 -14.39 -11.88
C LEU A 97 13.19 -15.48 -11.49
N VAL A 98 13.83 -16.09 -12.48
CA VAL A 98 14.88 -17.10 -12.24
C VAL A 98 16.01 -16.52 -11.40
N SER A 99 16.47 -15.32 -11.73
CA SER A 99 17.50 -14.63 -10.95
C SER A 99 17.07 -14.38 -9.49
N HIS A 100 15.81 -13.99 -9.28
CA HIS A 100 15.26 -13.79 -7.94
C HIS A 100 15.21 -15.10 -7.14
N ILE A 101 14.68 -16.17 -7.74
CA ILE A 101 14.56 -17.48 -7.10
C ILE A 101 15.94 -18.02 -6.73
N VAL A 102 16.90 -18.00 -7.64
CA VAL A 102 18.26 -18.47 -7.37
C VAL A 102 18.90 -17.73 -6.18
N GLN A 103 18.62 -16.45 -6.04
CA GLN A 103 19.23 -15.61 -4.99
C GLN A 103 18.50 -15.70 -3.64
N ASN A 104 17.18 -15.80 -3.67
CA ASN A 104 16.37 -15.57 -2.46
C ASN A 104 15.58 -16.81 -2.01
N GLU A 105 15.24 -17.72 -2.94
CA GLU A 105 14.33 -18.83 -2.67
C GLU A 105 14.81 -20.10 -3.40
N PRO A 106 16.06 -20.57 -3.15
CA PRO A 106 16.66 -21.69 -3.87
C PRO A 106 15.92 -23.02 -3.63
N GLU A 107 15.03 -23.10 -2.67
CA GLU A 107 14.15 -24.25 -2.42
C GLU A 107 13.22 -24.58 -3.59
N PHE A 108 12.92 -23.60 -4.46
CA PHE A 108 12.14 -23.82 -5.68
C PHE A 108 12.97 -24.35 -6.85
N LEU A 109 14.26 -24.60 -6.65
CA LEU A 109 15.12 -25.15 -7.67
C LEU A 109 15.22 -26.66 -7.54
N ILE A 110 14.93 -27.39 -8.64
CA ILE A 110 15.17 -28.83 -8.72
C ILE A 110 16.47 -29.04 -9.49
N PHE A 111 17.44 -29.70 -8.84
CA PHE A 111 18.71 -30.05 -9.44
C PHE A 111 18.62 -31.45 -9.99
N GLN A 112 18.80 -31.60 -11.31
CA GLN A 112 18.97 -32.88 -12.02
C GLN A 112 20.39 -32.95 -12.54
N GLY A 113 21.31 -33.55 -11.75
CA GLY A 113 22.74 -33.56 -12.07
C GLY A 113 23.34 -32.16 -12.02
N ASN A 114 23.86 -31.65 -13.15
CA ASN A 114 24.43 -30.32 -13.29
C ASN A 114 23.42 -29.29 -13.81
N GLU A 115 22.21 -29.73 -14.15
CA GLU A 115 21.15 -28.86 -14.63
C GLU A 115 20.18 -28.54 -13.48
N CYS A 116 19.61 -27.34 -13.53
CA CYS A 116 18.63 -26.89 -12.59
C CYS A 116 17.40 -26.41 -13.35
N CYS A 117 16.25 -26.92 -12.94
CA CYS A 117 14.96 -26.41 -13.40
C CYS A 117 14.23 -25.74 -12.23
N LEU A 118 13.35 -24.80 -12.52
CA LEU A 118 12.31 -24.43 -11.55
C LEU A 118 11.44 -25.68 -11.34
N SER A 119 11.12 -25.96 -10.07
CA SER A 119 10.01 -26.86 -9.77
C SER A 119 8.77 -26.31 -10.48
N ASP A 120 7.97 -27.17 -11.08
CA ASP A 120 6.65 -26.77 -11.57
C ASP A 120 5.82 -26.41 -10.33
N VAL A 121 5.96 -25.16 -9.88
CA VAL A 121 5.21 -24.64 -8.73
C VAL A 121 3.92 -24.12 -9.32
N ASP A 122 2.88 -24.93 -9.18
CA ASP A 122 1.53 -24.51 -9.52
C ASP A 122 1.05 -23.50 -8.47
N LEU A 123 1.23 -22.21 -8.78
CA LEU A 123 0.78 -21.08 -7.98
C LEU A 123 -0.11 -20.17 -8.84
N PRO A 124 -1.30 -20.65 -9.25
CA PRO A 124 -2.17 -19.93 -10.18
C PRO A 124 -2.58 -18.55 -9.67
N SER A 125 -2.65 -18.38 -8.35
CA SER A 125 -2.99 -17.11 -7.70
C SER A 125 -1.82 -16.15 -7.54
N CYS A 126 -0.61 -16.52 -7.99
CA CYS A 126 0.56 -15.66 -7.89
C CYS A 126 0.75 -14.84 -9.17
N HIS A 127 0.93 -13.53 -8.97
CA HIS A 127 1.19 -12.57 -10.04
C HIS A 127 2.55 -11.91 -9.83
N VAL A 128 3.24 -11.69 -10.92
CA VAL A 128 4.53 -10.99 -10.95
C VAL A 128 4.33 -9.65 -11.67
N LEU A 129 4.53 -8.56 -10.97
CA LEU A 129 4.62 -7.24 -11.58
C LEU A 129 6.03 -7.07 -12.17
N VAL A 130 6.11 -7.09 -13.49
CA VAL A 130 7.31 -6.72 -14.24
C VAL A 130 7.21 -5.24 -14.58
N TYR A 131 8.06 -4.40 -14.01
CA TYR A 131 7.97 -2.94 -14.17
C TYR A 131 9.28 -2.31 -14.62
N ARG A 132 9.18 -1.16 -15.32
CA ARG A 132 10.33 -0.40 -15.80
C ARG A 132 10.87 0.52 -14.72
N LEU A 133 12.15 0.40 -14.37
CA LEU A 133 12.82 1.25 -13.37
C LEU A 133 12.89 2.73 -13.79
N SER A 134 12.84 3.02 -15.09
CA SER A 134 12.74 4.40 -15.61
C SER A 134 11.37 5.05 -15.37
N LYS A 135 10.33 4.26 -15.07
CA LYS A 135 8.95 4.72 -14.86
C LYS A 135 8.50 4.63 -13.40
N ALA A 136 8.99 3.63 -12.67
CA ALA A 136 8.71 3.45 -11.25
C ALA A 136 9.93 2.86 -10.54
N LYS A 137 10.26 3.39 -9.38
CA LYS A 137 11.26 2.82 -8.48
C LYS A 137 10.59 1.87 -7.48
N LYS A 138 11.38 1.09 -6.75
CA LYS A 138 10.86 0.18 -5.71
C LYS A 138 10.00 0.92 -4.68
N ASP A 139 10.40 2.11 -4.27
CA ASP A 139 9.63 2.92 -3.31
C ASP A 139 8.31 3.43 -3.90
N ASP A 140 8.26 3.70 -5.22
CA ASP A 140 7.00 4.03 -5.90
C ASP A 140 6.03 2.83 -5.83
N ILE A 141 6.51 1.58 -5.99
CA ILE A 141 5.68 0.37 -5.86
C ILE A 141 5.10 0.27 -4.45
N VAL A 142 5.90 0.54 -3.41
CA VAL A 142 5.41 0.58 -2.03
C VAL A 142 4.26 1.59 -1.88
N SER A 143 4.36 2.75 -2.52
CA SER A 143 3.31 3.77 -2.48
C SER A 143 2.00 3.34 -3.14
N PHE A 144 2.05 2.36 -4.04
CA PHE A 144 0.88 1.81 -4.73
C PHE A 144 0.22 0.65 -3.99
N LEU A 145 0.87 0.07 -2.96
CA LEU A 145 0.35 -1.10 -2.23
C LEU A 145 -1.09 -0.93 -1.72
N PRO A 146 -1.51 0.21 -1.13
CA PRO A 146 -2.89 0.39 -0.71
C PRO A 146 -3.89 0.30 -1.87
N GLN A 147 -3.52 0.82 -3.05
CA GLN A 147 -4.38 0.81 -4.22
C GLN A 147 -4.42 -0.57 -4.89
N LEU A 148 -3.32 -1.31 -4.89
CA LEU A 148 -3.25 -2.69 -5.39
C LEU A 148 -4.00 -3.63 -4.46
N TYR A 149 -3.87 -3.44 -3.15
CA TYR A 149 -4.62 -4.21 -2.15
C TYR A 149 -6.14 -4.00 -2.30
N ASP A 150 -6.60 -2.76 -2.47
CA ASP A 150 -7.99 -2.41 -2.78
C ASP A 150 -8.52 -3.10 -4.06
N LYS A 151 -7.62 -3.50 -4.95
CA LYS A 151 -7.89 -4.25 -6.18
C LYS A 151 -7.74 -5.77 -6.04
N GLY A 152 -7.48 -6.26 -4.83
CA GLY A 152 -7.34 -7.68 -4.52
C GLY A 152 -5.95 -8.25 -4.82
N PHE A 153 -4.92 -7.41 -4.96
CA PHE A 153 -3.52 -7.83 -5.10
C PHE A 153 -2.75 -7.61 -3.81
N TYR A 154 -2.40 -8.68 -3.13
CA TYR A 154 -1.70 -8.68 -1.85
C TYR A 154 -0.21 -8.88 -2.07
N TYR A 155 0.61 -7.93 -1.62
CA TYR A 155 2.05 -8.02 -1.75
C TYR A 155 2.60 -9.20 -0.95
N ILE A 156 3.51 -9.95 -1.56
CA ILE A 156 4.21 -11.07 -0.94
C ILE A 156 5.73 -10.84 -1.02
N ASN A 157 6.42 -11.17 0.07
CA ASN A 157 7.87 -11.04 0.11
C ASN A 157 8.57 -12.25 -0.50
N LYS A 158 7.94 -13.42 -0.40
CA LYS A 158 8.47 -14.70 -0.87
C LYS A 158 7.38 -15.50 -1.57
N LEU A 159 7.76 -16.20 -2.62
CA LEU A 159 6.85 -17.11 -3.32
C LEU A 159 6.41 -18.27 -2.41
N SER A 160 7.29 -18.71 -1.51
CA SER A 160 6.98 -19.74 -0.51
C SER A 160 5.80 -19.37 0.39
N ASP A 161 5.52 -18.07 0.60
CA ASP A 161 4.36 -17.63 1.39
C ASP A 161 3.02 -18.00 0.70
N VAL A 162 3.01 -18.15 -0.65
CA VAL A 162 1.78 -18.45 -1.42
C VAL A 162 1.40 -19.93 -1.39
N VAL A 163 2.32 -20.82 -1.07
CA VAL A 163 2.06 -22.29 -1.01
C VAL A 163 0.90 -22.62 -0.06
N ASN A 164 0.63 -21.76 0.92
CA ASN A 164 -0.51 -21.90 1.79
C ASN A 164 -1.50 -20.73 1.62
N GLU A 165 -2.38 -20.84 0.62
CA GLU A 165 -3.38 -19.82 0.31
C GLU A 165 -4.31 -19.47 1.47
N SER A 166 -4.48 -20.37 2.46
CA SER A 166 -5.30 -20.12 3.66
C SER A 166 -4.72 -19.03 4.56
N LEU A 167 -3.43 -18.70 4.40
CA LEU A 167 -2.78 -17.62 5.15
C LEU A 167 -3.23 -16.22 4.70
N PHE A 168 -3.82 -16.09 3.50
CA PHE A 168 -4.19 -14.78 2.97
C PHE A 168 -5.63 -14.41 3.30
N TYR A 169 -5.81 -13.13 3.57
CA TYR A 169 -7.11 -12.54 3.82
C TYR A 169 -7.92 -12.46 2.53
N LYS A 170 -9.20 -12.86 2.59
CA LYS A 170 -10.14 -12.72 1.47
C LYS A 170 -11.19 -11.68 1.84
N SER A 171 -11.11 -10.50 1.22
CA SER A 171 -12.12 -9.45 1.41
C SER A 171 -13.39 -9.84 0.66
N SER A 172 -14.53 -9.78 1.33
CA SER A 172 -15.85 -10.00 0.70
C SER A 172 -16.17 -8.94 -0.36
N TYR A 173 -15.51 -7.81 -0.30
CA TYR A 173 -15.76 -6.66 -1.16
C TYR A 173 -15.04 -6.75 -2.51
N ALA A 174 -13.89 -7.41 -2.56
CA ALA A 174 -13.15 -7.59 -3.81
C ALA A 174 -13.89 -8.50 -4.79
N ASP A 175 -14.65 -9.49 -4.30
CA ASP A 175 -15.51 -10.36 -5.14
C ASP A 175 -16.50 -9.58 -6.00
N ASN A 176 -16.97 -8.42 -5.56
CA ASN A 176 -17.91 -7.59 -6.29
C ASN A 176 -17.23 -6.69 -7.33
N LEU A 177 -16.00 -6.20 -7.04
CA LEU A 177 -15.25 -5.36 -7.97
C LEU A 177 -14.81 -6.10 -9.23
N ILE A 178 -14.44 -7.38 -9.11
CA ILE A 178 -13.95 -8.18 -10.23
C ILE A 178 -15.05 -8.51 -11.22
N LYS A 179 -16.29 -8.70 -10.76
CA LYS A 179 -17.45 -8.96 -11.62
C LYS A 179 -17.78 -7.77 -12.53
N GLU A 180 -17.40 -6.56 -12.15
CA GLU A 180 -17.67 -5.33 -12.91
C GLU A 180 -16.51 -4.90 -13.82
N GLU A 181 -15.24 -5.19 -13.46
CA GLU A 181 -14.06 -4.74 -14.20
C GLU A 181 -13.41 -5.85 -15.02
N LYS A 182 -14.00 -6.26 -16.16
CA LYS A 182 -13.28 -7.00 -17.21
C LYS A 182 -12.22 -6.15 -17.95
N LYS A 183 -11.66 -5.14 -17.30
CA LYS A 183 -10.63 -4.29 -17.88
C LYS A 183 -9.26 -4.91 -17.66
N ARG A 184 -8.54 -5.19 -18.74
CA ARG A 184 -7.14 -5.64 -18.74
C ARG A 184 -6.15 -4.54 -18.28
N ARG A 185 -6.61 -3.59 -17.45
CA ARG A 185 -5.79 -2.44 -17.03
C ARG A 185 -6.12 -1.98 -15.62
N ILE A 186 -5.09 -1.84 -14.79
CA ILE A 186 -5.16 -1.22 -13.46
C ILE A 186 -4.63 0.20 -13.55
N ASN A 187 -5.45 1.18 -13.18
CA ASN A 187 -5.04 2.57 -13.09
C ASN A 187 -4.73 2.93 -11.63
N LEU A 188 -3.48 3.33 -11.40
CA LEU A 188 -2.98 3.79 -10.11
C LEU A 188 -2.78 5.31 -10.13
N LYS A 189 -2.95 5.97 -9.01
CA LYS A 189 -2.54 7.36 -8.85
C LYS A 189 -1.15 7.41 -8.24
N LYS A 190 -0.26 8.19 -8.86
CA LYS A 190 1.06 8.45 -8.30
C LYS A 190 0.90 9.39 -7.11
N ASN A 191 1.36 8.95 -5.96
CA ASN A 191 1.30 9.66 -4.71
C ASN A 191 2.73 9.94 -4.24
N VAL A 192 2.97 11.14 -3.76
CA VAL A 192 4.23 11.48 -3.10
C VAL A 192 3.95 11.51 -1.60
N TYR A 193 4.42 10.50 -0.90
CA TYR A 193 4.27 10.40 0.55
C TYR A 193 5.56 10.78 1.26
N SER A 194 5.44 11.18 2.52
CA SER A 194 6.62 11.33 3.39
C SER A 194 7.29 9.97 3.61
N GLU A 195 8.57 9.97 3.96
CA GLU A 195 9.30 8.73 4.30
C GLU A 195 8.63 7.97 5.45
N GLU A 196 8.05 8.67 6.42
CA GLU A 196 7.34 8.06 7.54
C GLU A 196 6.08 7.33 7.08
N LEU A 197 5.28 7.97 6.22
CA LEU A 197 4.08 7.34 5.66
C LEU A 197 4.43 6.15 4.77
N VAL A 198 5.49 6.24 3.95
CA VAL A 198 5.99 5.11 3.15
C VAL A 198 6.37 3.93 4.05
N LYS A 199 7.09 4.17 5.16
CA LYS A 199 7.43 3.12 6.13
C LYS A 199 6.19 2.49 6.78
N LEU A 200 5.21 3.31 7.14
CA LEU A 200 3.95 2.84 7.72
C LEU A 200 3.19 1.97 6.71
N ILE A 201 2.98 2.45 5.49
CA ILE A 201 2.33 1.71 4.39
C ILE A 201 3.04 0.38 4.16
N LYS A 202 4.38 0.40 4.05
CA LYS A 202 5.17 -0.81 3.87
C LYS A 202 4.91 -1.84 4.97
N ASN A 203 4.99 -1.43 6.23
CA ASN A 203 4.76 -2.35 7.34
C ASN A 203 3.33 -2.91 7.34
N LEU A 204 2.32 -2.08 7.04
CA LEU A 204 0.93 -2.52 7.04
C LEU A 204 0.65 -3.49 5.88
N TYR A 205 0.96 -3.10 4.66
CA TYR A 205 0.55 -3.83 3.46
C TYR A 205 1.52 -4.94 3.03
N GLU A 206 2.74 -4.99 3.55
CA GLU A 206 3.64 -6.11 3.33
C GLU A 206 3.61 -7.17 4.46
N LYS A 207 3.29 -6.77 5.71
CA LYS A 207 3.48 -7.65 6.87
C LYS A 207 2.21 -8.02 7.61
N TRP A 208 1.17 -7.18 7.57
CA TRP A 208 0.03 -7.36 8.44
C TRP A 208 -1.28 -7.58 7.68
N LEU A 209 -1.70 -6.60 6.90
CA LEU A 209 -3.03 -6.63 6.27
C LEU A 209 -3.27 -7.78 5.27
N PRO A 210 -2.27 -8.30 4.53
CA PRO A 210 -2.51 -9.41 3.60
C PRO A 210 -2.91 -10.72 4.27
N TYR A 211 -2.62 -10.90 5.57
CA TYR A 211 -2.73 -12.20 6.21
C TYR A 211 -4.04 -12.40 6.98
N SER A 212 -4.62 -13.60 6.84
CA SER A 212 -5.91 -13.98 7.46
C SER A 212 -5.84 -14.19 8.98
N TYR A 213 -4.64 -14.48 9.53
CA TYR A 213 -4.48 -14.67 10.98
C TYR A 213 -4.61 -13.38 11.79
N ILE A 214 -4.68 -12.24 11.12
CA ILE A 214 -4.91 -10.95 11.76
C ILE A 214 -6.42 -10.76 11.91
N ASN A 215 -6.92 -10.78 13.13
CA ASN A 215 -8.33 -10.58 13.43
C ASN A 215 -8.79 -9.14 13.15
N ALA A 216 -10.11 -8.92 13.04
CA ALA A 216 -10.70 -7.63 12.71
C ALA A 216 -10.31 -6.52 13.70
N PHE A 217 -10.20 -6.86 15.00
CA PHE A 217 -9.72 -5.90 16.00
C PHE A 217 -8.30 -5.41 15.68
N SER A 218 -7.36 -6.32 15.47
CA SER A 218 -5.97 -5.96 15.15
C SER A 218 -5.87 -5.20 13.83
N ARG A 219 -6.63 -5.62 12.82
CA ARG A 219 -6.72 -4.91 11.51
C ARG A 219 -7.21 -3.49 11.72
N TYR A 220 -8.26 -3.28 12.51
CA TYR A 220 -8.74 -1.94 12.83
C TYR A 220 -7.64 -1.08 13.45
N ILE A 221 -6.95 -1.59 14.47
CA ILE A 221 -5.89 -0.84 15.16
C ILE A 221 -4.73 -0.51 14.22
N TYR A 222 -4.34 -1.44 13.34
CA TYR A 222 -3.30 -1.17 12.34
C TYR A 222 -3.73 -0.09 11.33
N LEU A 223 -4.95 -0.15 10.82
CA LEU A 223 -5.49 0.86 9.92
C LEU A 223 -5.62 2.22 10.62
N TYR A 224 -6.00 2.21 11.90
CA TYR A 224 -6.12 3.43 12.71
C TYR A 224 -4.78 4.17 12.84
N GLN A 225 -3.63 3.49 12.78
CA GLN A 225 -2.31 4.16 12.77
C GLN A 225 -2.16 5.10 11.56
N VAL A 226 -2.76 4.77 10.42
CA VAL A 226 -2.78 5.70 9.26
C VAL A 226 -3.67 6.91 9.55
N VAL A 227 -4.79 6.70 10.25
CA VAL A 227 -5.66 7.80 10.69
C VAL A 227 -4.89 8.71 11.66
N GLU A 228 -4.19 8.14 12.66
CA GLU A 228 -3.36 8.89 13.62
C GLU A 228 -2.28 9.71 12.91
N TYR A 229 -1.61 9.14 11.92
CA TYR A 229 -0.63 9.88 11.11
C TYR A 229 -1.26 11.12 10.44
N PHE A 230 -2.44 10.96 9.84
CA PHE A 230 -3.14 12.09 9.24
C PHE A 230 -3.71 13.07 10.26
N MET A 231 -4.06 12.62 11.47
CA MET A 231 -4.50 13.49 12.56
C MET A 231 -3.41 14.48 12.97
N GLU A 232 -2.14 14.02 13.07
CA GLU A 232 -1.01 14.90 13.38
C GLU A 232 -0.84 15.97 12.29
N ILE A 233 -0.88 15.56 11.02
CA ILE A 233 -0.77 16.50 9.89
C ILE A 233 -1.91 17.52 9.90
N ALA A 234 -3.15 17.06 10.04
CA ALA A 234 -4.33 17.94 10.03
C ALA A 234 -4.32 18.93 11.19
N PHE A 235 -3.88 18.48 12.36
CA PHE A 235 -3.72 19.37 13.53
C PHE A 235 -2.64 20.42 13.31
N GLU A 236 -1.47 20.02 12.78
CA GLU A 236 -0.41 20.98 12.44
C GLU A 236 -0.87 22.02 11.42
N GLU A 237 -1.57 21.61 10.37
CA GLU A 237 -2.12 22.53 9.36
C GLU A 237 -3.11 23.52 9.98
N SER A 238 -4.02 23.04 10.85
CA SER A 238 -4.96 23.91 11.58
C SER A 238 -4.25 24.88 12.51
N LEU A 239 -3.25 24.39 13.26
CA LEU A 239 -2.43 25.22 14.15
C LEU A 239 -1.74 26.36 13.37
N PHE A 240 -1.11 26.06 12.23
CA PHE A 240 -0.47 27.08 11.40
C PHE A 240 -1.48 28.08 10.81
N ALA A 241 -2.64 27.61 10.37
CA ALA A 241 -3.69 28.47 9.86
C ALA A 241 -4.18 29.44 10.96
N ASN A 242 -4.37 28.96 12.17
CA ASN A 242 -4.80 29.76 13.32
C ASN A 242 -3.73 30.76 13.78
N ILE A 243 -2.45 30.37 13.81
CA ILE A 243 -1.33 31.29 14.07
C ILE A 243 -1.26 32.39 13.00
N LYS A 244 -1.45 32.05 11.72
CA LYS A 244 -1.49 33.04 10.63
C LYS A 244 -2.64 34.02 10.80
N LYS A 245 -3.84 33.55 11.17
CA LYS A 245 -4.99 34.42 11.47
C LYS A 245 -4.69 35.38 12.62
N TYR A 246 -4.06 34.88 13.69
CA TYR A 246 -3.64 35.70 14.83
C TYR A 246 -2.61 36.76 14.45
N ASN A 247 -1.57 36.40 13.72
CA ASN A 247 -0.53 37.33 13.27
C ASN A 247 -1.10 38.43 12.35
N ASN A 248 -2.11 38.09 11.55
CA ASN A 248 -2.84 39.06 10.72
C ASN A 248 -3.91 39.85 11.51
N LYS A 249 -3.99 39.68 12.84
CA LYS A 249 -4.98 40.33 13.71
C LYS A 249 -6.44 39.99 13.38
N ASN A 250 -6.70 38.87 12.72
CA ASN A 250 -8.05 38.42 12.38
C ASN A 250 -8.74 37.71 13.55
N ILE A 251 -7.98 37.24 14.54
CA ILE A 251 -8.50 36.61 15.77
C ILE A 251 -7.72 37.14 16.97
N SER A 252 -8.37 37.11 18.14
CA SER A 252 -7.76 37.48 19.40
C SER A 252 -6.83 36.37 19.95
N LYS A 253 -6.02 36.70 20.98
CA LYS A 253 -5.21 35.70 21.69
C LYS A 253 -6.07 34.64 22.38
N ASN A 254 -7.24 35.01 22.87
CA ASN A 254 -8.18 34.10 23.53
C ASN A 254 -8.82 33.14 22.51
N ASP A 255 -9.18 33.65 21.33
CA ASP A 255 -9.70 32.84 20.24
C ASP A 255 -8.64 31.85 19.77
N LEU A 256 -7.39 32.29 19.60
CA LEU A 256 -6.27 31.39 19.23
C LEU A 256 -6.14 30.24 20.23
N ARG A 257 -6.18 30.52 21.54
CA ARG A 257 -6.09 29.50 22.59
C ARG A 257 -7.26 28.51 22.50
N LYS A 258 -8.47 29.03 22.32
CA LYS A 258 -9.69 28.24 22.20
C LYS A 258 -9.61 27.33 20.98
N HIS A 259 -9.26 27.87 19.80
CA HIS A 259 -9.11 27.07 18.59
C HIS A 259 -8.06 25.94 18.74
N ILE A 260 -6.91 26.24 19.35
CA ILE A 260 -5.88 25.21 19.60
C ILE A 260 -6.41 24.12 20.55
N GLN A 261 -7.15 24.50 21.59
CA GLN A 261 -7.73 23.53 22.52
C GLN A 261 -8.79 22.68 21.83
N ASP A 262 -9.73 23.28 21.10
CA ASP A 262 -10.79 22.59 20.39
C ASP A 262 -10.21 21.63 19.34
N ASP A 263 -9.22 22.08 18.55
CA ASP A 263 -8.57 21.29 17.50
C ASP A 263 -7.64 20.19 18.06
N SER A 264 -7.24 20.28 19.33
CA SER A 264 -6.39 19.26 19.97
C SER A 264 -7.13 18.01 20.43
N GLU A 265 -8.48 18.10 20.52
CA GLU A 265 -9.29 16.95 20.88
C GLU A 265 -9.22 15.86 19.83
N GLU A 266 -9.10 14.59 20.25
CA GLU A 266 -8.99 13.44 19.34
C GLU A 266 -10.13 13.38 18.33
N LYS A 267 -11.37 13.59 18.79
CA LYS A 267 -12.55 13.62 17.93
C LYS A 267 -12.43 14.69 16.83
N ALA A 268 -12.00 15.90 17.19
CA ALA A 268 -11.84 17.01 16.24
C ALA A 268 -10.73 16.70 15.22
N LYS A 269 -9.63 16.10 15.64
CA LYS A 269 -8.55 15.65 14.74
C LYS A 269 -9.04 14.62 13.73
N ILE A 270 -9.82 13.63 14.17
CA ILE A 270 -10.40 12.62 13.25
C ILE A 270 -11.34 13.28 12.24
N GLU A 271 -12.18 14.23 12.68
CA GLU A 271 -13.05 14.99 11.76
C GLU A 271 -12.23 15.72 10.70
N MET A 272 -11.14 16.36 11.09
CA MET A 272 -10.25 17.04 10.14
C MET A 272 -9.63 16.09 9.12
N VAL A 273 -9.29 14.86 9.51
CA VAL A 273 -8.75 13.84 8.58
C VAL A 273 -9.71 13.54 7.45
N PHE A 274 -11.00 13.39 7.76
CA PHE A 274 -12.03 13.04 6.78
C PHE A 274 -12.76 14.25 6.18
N ASN A 275 -12.33 15.46 6.53
CA ASN A 275 -12.86 16.67 5.91
C ASN A 275 -12.57 16.66 4.40
N GLY A 276 -13.59 16.89 3.59
CA GLY A 276 -13.51 16.84 2.12
C GLY A 276 -13.80 15.46 1.50
N VAL A 277 -13.97 14.40 2.31
CA VAL A 277 -14.54 13.15 1.80
C VAL A 277 -16.05 13.33 1.61
N SER A 278 -16.55 13.04 0.41
CA SER A 278 -17.97 13.23 0.10
C SER A 278 -18.85 12.32 0.97
N SER A 279 -19.85 12.92 1.63
CA SER A 279 -20.83 12.16 2.43
C SER A 279 -21.71 11.23 1.58
N ASN A 280 -21.75 11.45 0.26
CA ASN A 280 -22.54 10.68 -0.69
C ASN A 280 -21.71 9.55 -1.34
N ASP A 281 -20.43 9.40 -0.99
CA ASP A 281 -19.64 8.27 -1.43
C ASP A 281 -20.22 6.97 -0.84
N SER A 282 -20.35 5.94 -1.66
CA SER A 282 -20.95 4.65 -1.24
C SER A 282 -20.20 4.06 -0.05
N VAL A 283 -18.87 4.15 -0.06
CA VAL A 283 -18.02 3.65 1.04
C VAL A 283 -18.30 4.37 2.36
N VAL A 284 -18.59 5.68 2.30
CA VAL A 284 -18.97 6.48 3.49
C VAL A 284 -20.32 6.04 4.02
N ILE A 285 -21.28 5.81 3.13
CA ILE A 285 -22.63 5.35 3.50
C ILE A 285 -22.53 3.97 4.14
N ASP A 286 -21.84 3.02 3.50
CA ASP A 286 -21.67 1.66 3.99
C ASP A 286 -20.97 1.63 5.36
N PHE A 287 -19.87 2.41 5.50
CA PHE A 287 -19.17 2.53 6.77
C PHE A 287 -20.09 2.99 7.91
N LYS A 288 -20.84 4.06 7.69
CA LYS A 288 -21.78 4.59 8.71
C LYS A 288 -22.87 3.60 9.05
N GLN A 289 -23.40 2.87 8.05
CA GLN A 289 -24.45 1.88 8.27
C GLN A 289 -23.91 0.68 9.06
N ASN A 290 -22.73 0.15 8.70
CA ASN A 290 -22.09 -0.96 9.40
C ASN A 290 -21.78 -0.59 10.85
N VAL A 291 -21.26 0.62 11.11
CA VAL A 291 -21.02 1.11 12.48
C VAL A 291 -22.31 1.21 13.26
N LYS A 292 -23.39 1.78 12.71
CA LYS A 292 -24.69 1.88 13.38
C LYS A 292 -25.28 0.50 13.68
N ARG A 293 -25.20 -0.43 12.73
CA ARG A 293 -25.64 -1.81 12.92
C ARG A 293 -24.88 -2.48 14.07
N PHE A 294 -23.57 -2.42 14.06
CA PHE A 294 -22.70 -2.97 15.11
C PHE A 294 -23.03 -2.36 16.49
N LEU A 295 -23.15 -1.03 16.58
CA LEU A 295 -23.49 -0.34 17.83
C LEU A 295 -24.86 -0.75 18.36
N GLY A 296 -25.84 -0.92 17.49
CA GLY A 296 -27.17 -1.43 17.86
C GLY A 296 -27.11 -2.86 18.43
N ILE A 297 -26.30 -3.74 17.86
CA ILE A 297 -26.12 -5.11 18.32
C ILE A 297 -25.50 -5.13 19.73
N ILE A 298 -24.48 -4.33 19.99
CA ILE A 298 -23.82 -4.27 21.32
C ILE A 298 -24.57 -3.39 22.34
N GLY A 299 -25.76 -2.89 21.98
CA GLY A 299 -26.59 -2.08 22.89
C GLY A 299 -26.00 -0.70 23.21
N SER A 300 -25.23 -0.11 22.29
CA SER A 300 -24.61 1.20 22.49
C SER A 300 -25.37 2.29 21.73
N ASP A 301 -25.97 3.23 22.45
CA ASP A 301 -26.62 4.40 21.86
C ASP A 301 -25.61 5.28 21.12
N PHE A 302 -25.97 5.65 19.88
CA PHE A 302 -25.13 6.50 19.06
C PHE A 302 -25.93 7.30 18.02
N ASN A 303 -25.81 8.62 18.09
CA ASN A 303 -26.48 9.57 17.22
C ASN A 303 -25.51 10.36 16.31
N GLY A 304 -24.29 9.82 16.11
CA GLY A 304 -23.29 10.46 15.26
C GLY A 304 -23.72 10.56 13.80
N THR A 305 -23.32 11.63 13.14
CA THR A 305 -23.66 11.95 11.74
C THR A 305 -22.46 11.97 10.83
N THR A 306 -21.27 12.27 11.36
CA THR A 306 -20.04 12.43 10.58
C THR A 306 -19.21 11.13 10.56
N ILE A 307 -18.29 11.01 9.60
CA ILE A 307 -17.35 9.87 9.52
C ILE A 307 -16.47 9.85 10.78
N GLY A 308 -15.95 11.01 11.18
CA GLY A 308 -15.06 11.12 12.32
C GLY A 308 -15.69 10.65 13.61
N GLU A 309 -16.98 11.00 13.86
CA GLU A 309 -17.72 10.51 15.02
C GLU A 309 -17.86 8.98 15.02
N HIS A 310 -18.09 8.38 13.85
CA HIS A 310 -18.19 6.91 13.73
C HIS A 310 -16.84 6.24 13.99
N VAL A 311 -15.77 6.72 13.39
CA VAL A 311 -14.40 6.22 13.61
C VAL A 311 -14.00 6.34 15.08
N TYR A 312 -14.22 7.53 15.69
CA TYR A 312 -13.93 7.77 17.09
C TYR A 312 -14.70 6.84 18.03
N LYS A 313 -15.99 6.60 17.75
CA LYS A 313 -16.84 5.72 18.58
C LYS A 313 -16.35 4.28 18.56
N ILE A 314 -16.03 3.73 17.37
CA ILE A 314 -15.49 2.36 17.24
C ILE A 314 -14.14 2.25 17.94
N ARG A 315 -13.24 3.21 17.70
CA ARG A 315 -11.92 3.23 18.37
C ARG A 315 -12.07 3.17 19.89
N ASN A 316 -12.97 3.98 20.45
CA ASN A 316 -13.19 4.01 21.90
C ASN A 316 -13.72 2.67 22.44
N ILE A 317 -14.61 2.00 21.70
CA ILE A 317 -15.09 0.68 22.10
C ILE A 317 -13.94 -0.32 22.06
N LEU A 318 -13.16 -0.35 21.01
CA LEU A 318 -12.07 -1.31 20.85
C LEU A 318 -10.95 -1.10 21.86
N VAL A 319 -10.62 0.15 22.20
CA VAL A 319 -9.54 0.45 23.15
C VAL A 319 -9.97 0.33 24.61
N HIS A 320 -11.18 0.79 24.93
CA HIS A 320 -11.62 0.88 26.34
C HIS A 320 -12.66 -0.16 26.75
N ASN A 321 -13.38 -0.74 25.79
CA ASN A 321 -14.48 -1.66 26.03
C ASN A 321 -14.45 -2.88 25.10
N MET A 322 -13.26 -3.38 24.76
CA MET A 322 -13.04 -4.49 23.82
C MET A 322 -13.93 -5.71 24.08
N ARG A 323 -14.22 -6.00 25.36
CA ARG A 323 -15.12 -7.10 25.77
C ARG A 323 -16.52 -7.03 25.13
N LEU A 324 -16.97 -5.84 24.73
CA LEU A 324 -18.27 -5.67 24.06
C LEU A 324 -18.23 -6.05 22.59
N ALA A 325 -17.04 -6.14 21.99
CA ALA A 325 -16.83 -6.37 20.58
C ALA A 325 -16.31 -7.80 20.28
N ILE A 326 -15.82 -8.51 21.28
CA ILE A 326 -15.07 -9.78 21.10
C ILE A 326 -15.90 -10.89 20.42
N ASP A 327 -17.21 -10.90 20.65
CA ASP A 327 -18.11 -11.91 20.09
C ASP A 327 -18.68 -11.52 18.72
N TYR A 328 -18.30 -10.35 18.18
CA TYR A 328 -18.88 -9.77 16.97
C TYR A 328 -17.80 -9.52 15.90
N GLU A 329 -16.92 -10.49 15.71
CA GLU A 329 -15.81 -10.43 14.77
C GLU A 329 -16.26 -10.15 13.33
N THR A 330 -17.37 -10.77 12.90
CA THR A 330 -17.91 -10.62 11.54
C THR A 330 -18.37 -9.19 11.27
N GLU A 331 -19.16 -8.61 12.19
CA GLU A 331 -19.68 -7.26 12.06
C GLU A 331 -18.55 -6.23 12.15
N LEU A 332 -17.54 -6.50 12.97
CA LEU A 332 -16.36 -5.66 13.06
C LEU A 332 -15.55 -5.71 11.76
N ASN A 333 -15.48 -6.88 11.12
CA ASN A 333 -14.77 -7.05 9.85
C ASN A 333 -15.39 -6.20 8.73
N ASP A 334 -16.73 -6.14 8.64
CA ASP A 334 -17.43 -5.25 7.70
C ASP A 334 -17.05 -3.77 7.89
N ILE A 335 -16.87 -3.34 9.15
CA ILE A 335 -16.43 -1.99 9.49
C ILE A 335 -14.98 -1.77 9.05
N VAL A 336 -14.11 -2.76 9.30
CA VAL A 336 -12.68 -2.70 8.96
C VAL A 336 -12.48 -2.59 7.46
N GLU A 337 -13.20 -3.38 6.66
CA GLU A 337 -13.15 -3.32 5.20
C GLU A 337 -13.56 -1.93 4.67
N CYS A 338 -14.61 -1.34 5.24
CA CYS A 338 -15.00 0.01 4.86
C CYS A 338 -13.98 1.07 5.31
N LEU A 339 -13.40 0.94 6.51
CA LEU A 339 -12.36 1.85 6.99
C LEU A 339 -11.13 1.81 6.10
N GLU A 340 -10.72 0.62 5.66
CA GLU A 340 -9.61 0.44 4.74
C GLU A 340 -9.82 1.22 3.43
N LYS A 341 -11.02 1.12 2.84
CA LYS A 341 -11.37 1.88 1.64
C LYS A 341 -11.39 3.38 1.86
N LEU A 342 -11.90 3.83 3.01
CA LEU A 342 -11.83 5.25 3.39
C LEU A 342 -10.38 5.74 3.47
N ILE A 343 -9.48 4.92 4.00
CA ILE A 343 -8.03 5.22 4.04
C ILE A 343 -7.46 5.28 2.63
N VAL A 344 -7.79 4.32 1.76
CA VAL A 344 -7.33 4.34 0.35
C VAL A 344 -7.84 5.59 -0.37
N LEU A 345 -9.11 5.98 -0.17
CA LEU A 345 -9.66 7.24 -0.69
C LEU A 345 -8.89 8.46 -0.16
N LYS A 346 -8.60 8.49 1.14
CA LYS A 346 -7.81 9.57 1.74
C LYS A 346 -6.41 9.62 1.16
N LEU A 347 -5.74 8.48 1.05
CA LEU A 347 -4.42 8.37 0.44
C LEU A 347 -4.42 8.83 -1.02
N LYS A 348 -5.44 8.47 -1.81
CA LYS A 348 -5.59 8.93 -3.21
C LYS A 348 -5.80 10.44 -3.33
N ASN A 349 -6.46 11.07 -2.37
CA ASN A 349 -6.83 12.49 -2.42
C ASN A 349 -5.82 13.41 -1.73
N SER A 350 -4.90 12.87 -0.91
CA SER A 350 -3.92 13.65 -0.14
C SER A 350 -2.86 14.38 -0.98
N ILE A 351 -2.84 14.19 -2.29
CA ILE A 351 -1.68 14.42 -3.15
C ILE A 351 -1.65 15.77 -3.82
N SER A 352 -2.80 16.38 -4.08
CA SER A 352 -2.81 17.52 -4.99
C SER A 352 -2.50 18.86 -4.32
N GLU A 353 -2.73 19.01 -3.02
CA GLU A 353 -2.70 20.34 -2.41
C GLU A 353 -1.59 20.56 -1.37
N ASN A 354 -1.14 19.52 -0.67
CA ASN A 354 -0.40 19.70 0.58
C ASN A 354 1.11 19.47 0.51
N PHE A 355 1.63 18.76 -0.48
CA PHE A 355 3.06 18.44 -0.53
C PHE A 355 3.94 19.69 -0.65
N ASN A 356 3.52 20.66 -1.47
CA ASN A 356 4.24 21.95 -1.56
C ASN A 356 4.10 22.80 -0.29
N LYS A 357 3.00 22.63 0.48
CA LYS A 357 2.82 23.31 1.76
C LYS A 357 3.66 22.66 2.88
N HIS A 358 3.73 21.33 2.92
CA HIS A 358 4.49 20.59 3.94
C HIS A 358 6.00 20.82 3.85
N ILE A 359 6.58 20.85 2.65
CA ILE A 359 8.01 21.19 2.46
C ILE A 359 8.29 22.59 3.01
N VAL A 360 7.40 23.54 2.74
CA VAL A 360 7.52 24.91 3.28
C VAL A 360 7.34 24.92 4.81
N ILE A 361 6.48 24.08 5.35
CA ILE A 361 6.21 24.00 6.79
C ILE A 361 7.38 23.32 7.53
N CYS A 362 7.94 22.22 6.99
CA CYS A 362 9.14 21.58 7.55
C CYS A 362 10.34 22.52 7.53
N ASP A 363 10.58 23.25 6.44
CA ASP A 363 11.62 24.28 6.37
C ASP A 363 11.41 25.40 7.40
N ILE A 364 10.17 25.83 7.60
CA ILE A 364 9.83 26.83 8.60
C ILE A 364 10.02 26.27 10.02
N SER A 365 9.60 25.04 10.31
CA SER A 365 9.75 24.40 11.63
C SER A 365 11.21 24.15 11.99
N GLU A 366 12.03 23.73 11.01
CA GLU A 366 13.48 23.58 11.18
C GLU A 366 14.17 24.95 11.40
N LYS A 367 13.74 25.98 10.68
CA LYS A 367 14.22 27.35 10.87
C LYS A 367 13.85 27.92 12.26
N TYR A 368 12.65 27.59 12.77
CA TYR A 368 12.24 27.96 14.13
C TYR A 368 12.94 27.12 15.21
N ARG A 369 13.18 25.82 14.98
CA ARG A 369 13.98 24.96 15.87
C ARG A 369 15.42 25.46 15.98
N THR A 370 16.05 25.86 14.88
CA THR A 370 17.40 26.43 14.85
C THR A 370 17.44 27.80 15.53
N ASN A 371 16.44 28.64 15.33
CA ASN A 371 16.35 29.93 16.00
C ASN A 371 16.10 29.78 17.52
N ARG A 372 15.27 28.81 17.94
CA ARG A 372 15.05 28.51 19.38
C ARG A 372 16.30 27.97 20.06
N LYS A 373 17.12 27.18 19.37
CA LYS A 373 18.42 26.73 19.84
C LYS A 373 19.42 27.90 19.92
N ARG A 374 19.40 28.85 18.98
CA ARG A 374 20.20 30.08 19.01
C ARG A 374 19.76 30.97 20.16
N MET A 375 18.49 31.26 20.35
CA MET A 375 17.99 32.07 21.47
C MET A 375 18.32 31.44 22.84
N ARG A 376 18.21 30.10 22.98
CA ARG A 376 18.62 29.42 24.22
C ARG A 376 20.14 29.55 24.48
N LYS A 377 20.98 29.45 23.45
CA LYS A 377 22.43 29.69 23.60
C LYS A 377 22.73 31.12 24.00
N THR A 378 22.07 32.09 23.37
CA THR A 378 22.24 33.52 23.73
C THR A 378 21.75 33.80 25.15
N TYR A 379 20.64 33.21 25.59
CA TYR A 379 20.13 33.40 26.95
C TYR A 379 20.99 32.74 28.03
N VAL A 380 21.60 31.60 27.72
CA VAL A 380 22.56 30.93 28.62
C VAL A 380 23.86 31.75 28.72
N GLN A 381 24.35 32.30 27.61
CA GLN A 381 25.55 33.13 27.59
C GLN A 381 25.35 34.45 28.34
N PHE A 382 24.16 35.09 28.19
CA PHE A 382 23.82 36.31 28.96
C PHE A 382 23.70 36.07 30.46
N LYS A 383 23.43 34.86 30.93
CA LYS A 383 23.36 34.50 32.35
C LYS A 383 24.74 34.19 32.95
N TYR A 384 25.73 33.82 32.11
CA TYR A 384 27.11 33.58 32.56
C TYR A 384 28.00 34.83 32.55
N ASP A 385 27.64 35.83 31.72
CA ASP A 385 28.43 37.08 31.63
C ASP A 385 27.98 38.15 32.63
N ASN A 386 26.89 37.93 33.40
CA ASN A 386 26.34 38.86 34.42
C ASN A 386 26.12 38.21 35.79
N GLY A 387 26.87 37.13 36.08
CA GLY A 387 26.87 36.45 37.38
C GLY A 387 28.20 36.48 38.07
#